data_c30d3e0178a7bd33794bd40c73b2cbe5
#
_entry.id   c30d3e0178a7bd33794bd40c73b2cbe5
#
_cell.length_a   1.000
_cell.length_b   1.000
_cell.length_c   1.000
_cell.angle_alpha   90.00
_cell.angle_beta   90.00
_cell.angle_gamma   90.00
#
_symmetry.space_group_name_H-M   'P 1'
#
loop_
_entity.id
_entity.type
_entity.pdbx_description
1 polymer ?
#
loop_
_entity_poly.entity_id
_entity_poly.type
_entity_poly.pdbx_seq_one_letter_code
_entity_poly.pdbx_strand_id
1 'polypeptide(L)'
;MDFTLKTYRQLLDSLQNAGFSFLTFEQYLASQPPTAVLRHDVDLLPQNSLATAQIEHELGIKGSYYFRIVPESNQPEVIEKIRDLGHEIVYHYEDLTLCKGNMDAAIKNFEKNLAYFRQFYPVKTICMHGSPRSPWDSKDL
;
A
#
# COMPACT_ATOMS: atom_id res chain seq x y z
N MET A 1 10.73 11.87 20.19
CA MET A 1 10.40 10.89 19.11
C MET A 1 9.54 11.64 18.13
N ASP A 2 9.99 11.75 16.88
CA ASP A 2 9.40 12.68 15.91
C ASP A 2 8.30 12.07 15.04
N PHE A 3 8.19 10.73 15.03
CA PHE A 3 7.17 10.00 14.29
C PHE A 3 5.95 9.70 15.17
N THR A 4 5.06 10.67 15.30
CA THR A 4 3.76 10.53 15.99
C THR A 4 2.63 10.84 15.01
N LEU A 5 1.43 10.35 15.27
CA LEU A 5 0.24 10.70 14.48
C LEU A 5 0.00 12.21 14.45
N LYS A 6 0.34 12.92 15.52
CA LYS A 6 0.29 14.39 15.57
C LYS A 6 1.25 15.02 14.58
N THR A 7 2.52 14.57 14.56
CA THR A 7 3.54 15.08 13.62
C THR A 7 3.18 14.73 12.18
N TYR A 8 2.63 13.53 11.97
CA TYR A 8 2.13 13.11 10.66
C TYR A 8 1.03 14.05 10.14
N ARG A 9 0.01 14.35 10.96
CA ARG A 9 -1.04 15.31 10.62
C ARG A 9 -0.46 16.69 10.26
N GLN A 10 0.49 17.19 11.06
CA GLN A 10 1.15 18.48 10.80
C GLN A 10 1.91 18.50 9.46
N LEU A 11 2.53 17.37 9.07
CA LEU A 11 3.17 17.23 7.76
C LEU A 11 2.13 17.35 6.64
N LEU A 12 1.02 16.64 6.73
CA LEU A 12 -0.04 16.67 5.72
C LEU A 12 -0.66 18.07 5.58
N ASP A 13 -0.99 18.71 6.70
CA ASP A 13 -1.49 20.11 6.73
C ASP A 13 -0.49 21.07 6.06
N SER A 14 0.82 20.89 6.34
CA SER A 14 1.86 21.74 5.76
C SER A 14 1.96 21.57 4.24
N LEU A 15 1.84 20.35 3.74
CA LEU A 15 1.85 20.07 2.30
C LEU A 15 0.61 20.65 1.60
N GLN A 16 -0.58 20.51 2.21
CA GLN A 16 -1.80 21.12 1.67
C GLN A 16 -1.69 22.64 1.62
N ASN A 17 -1.18 23.26 2.69
CA ASN A 17 -0.96 24.72 2.77
C ASN A 17 0.08 25.20 1.76
N ALA A 18 1.03 24.34 1.38
CA ALA A 18 2.01 24.61 0.31
C ALA A 18 1.44 24.40 -1.11
N GLY A 19 0.16 24.03 -1.23
CA GLY A 19 -0.54 23.89 -2.50
C GLY A 19 -0.41 22.51 -3.17
N PHE A 20 0.10 21.49 -2.44
CA PHE A 20 0.13 20.14 -2.98
C PHE A 20 -1.26 19.50 -2.98
N SER A 21 -1.65 18.91 -4.10
CA SER A 21 -2.76 17.97 -4.18
C SER A 21 -2.28 16.55 -3.85
N PHE A 22 -3.17 15.74 -3.27
CA PHE A 22 -2.86 14.36 -2.93
C PHE A 22 -3.65 13.41 -3.83
N LEU A 23 -2.94 12.49 -4.45
CA LEU A 23 -3.51 11.47 -5.34
C LEU A 23 -3.01 10.10 -4.93
N THR A 24 -3.78 9.07 -5.25
CA THR A 24 -3.31 7.69 -5.17
C THR A 24 -2.31 7.43 -6.30
N PHE A 25 -1.53 6.35 -6.18
CA PHE A 25 -0.56 5.99 -7.22
C PHE A 25 -1.25 5.74 -8.57
N GLU A 26 -2.41 5.10 -8.57
CA GLU A 26 -3.23 4.91 -9.77
C GLU A 26 -3.61 6.25 -10.45
N GLN A 27 -3.98 7.26 -9.65
CA GLN A 27 -4.41 8.56 -10.16
C GLN A 27 -3.24 9.43 -10.63
N TYR A 28 -2.06 9.26 -10.03
CA TYR A 28 -0.88 10.09 -10.30
C TYR A 28 -0.44 10.06 -11.77
N LEU A 29 -0.59 8.93 -12.45
CA LEU A 29 -0.17 8.78 -13.85
C LEU A 29 -0.87 9.75 -14.81
N ALA A 30 -1.99 10.32 -14.42
CA ALA A 30 -2.76 11.29 -15.22
C ALA A 30 -2.73 12.71 -14.63
N SER A 31 -1.88 12.98 -13.63
CA SER A 31 -1.89 14.22 -12.85
C SER A 31 -0.93 15.29 -13.37
N GLN A 32 -1.15 16.53 -12.89
CA GLN A 32 -0.25 17.67 -13.08
C GLN A 32 0.34 18.11 -11.73
N PRO A 33 1.63 18.49 -11.65
CA PRO A 33 2.24 19.01 -10.43
C PRO A 33 1.64 20.38 -10.02
N PRO A 34 1.72 20.76 -8.73
CA PRO A 34 2.36 20.02 -7.63
C PRO A 34 1.48 18.93 -7.05
N THR A 35 1.94 17.69 -7.10
CA THR A 35 1.21 16.53 -6.61
C THR A 35 2.07 15.71 -5.63
N ALA A 36 1.47 15.27 -4.54
CA ALA A 36 2.05 14.32 -3.61
C ALA A 36 1.33 12.97 -3.70
N VAL A 37 2.08 11.88 -3.60
CA VAL A 37 1.55 10.53 -3.46
C VAL A 37 1.99 9.98 -2.11
N LEU A 38 1.01 9.59 -1.29
CA LEU A 38 1.28 8.91 -0.04
C LEU A 38 1.30 7.40 -0.29
N ARG A 39 2.44 6.80 0.00
CA ARG A 39 2.65 5.36 -0.09
C ARG A 39 2.88 4.78 1.31
N HIS A 40 2.11 3.75 1.64
CA HIS A 40 2.21 3.03 2.91
C HIS A 40 2.44 1.55 2.64
N ASP A 41 3.65 1.07 2.92
CA ASP A 41 3.96 -0.36 2.88
C ASP A 41 3.50 -0.99 4.20
N VAL A 42 2.44 -1.77 4.13
CA VAL A 42 1.83 -2.43 5.30
C VAL A 42 2.51 -3.78 5.52
N ASP A 43 3.72 -3.74 6.04
CA ASP A 43 4.51 -4.95 6.27
C ASP A 43 4.14 -5.67 7.57
N LEU A 44 3.85 -4.87 8.60
CA LEU A 44 3.48 -5.30 9.94
C LEU A 44 2.44 -4.32 10.52
N LEU A 45 1.72 -4.76 11.55
CA LEU A 45 0.83 -3.92 12.36
C LEU A 45 -0.20 -3.11 11.54
N PRO A 46 -1.08 -3.75 10.74
CA PRO A 46 -2.06 -3.08 9.88
C PRO A 46 -2.95 -2.06 10.60
N GLN A 47 -3.16 -2.23 11.92
CA GLN A 47 -3.93 -1.28 12.74
C GLN A 47 -3.26 0.12 12.79
N ASN A 48 -1.94 0.18 12.75
CA ASN A 48 -1.23 1.46 12.67
C ASN A 48 -1.50 2.14 11.32
N SER A 49 -1.53 1.35 10.24
CA SER A 49 -1.88 1.85 8.91
C SER A 49 -3.33 2.34 8.84
N LEU A 50 -4.26 1.68 9.54
CA LEU A 50 -5.63 2.17 9.66
C LEU A 50 -5.69 3.52 10.39
N ALA A 51 -4.87 3.72 11.42
CA ALA A 51 -4.82 5.00 12.14
C ALA A 51 -4.29 6.16 11.25
N THR A 52 -3.31 5.89 10.37
CA THR A 52 -2.86 6.88 9.38
C THR A 52 -3.92 7.15 8.32
N ALA A 53 -4.59 6.10 7.82
CA ALA A 53 -5.68 6.22 6.86
C ALA A 53 -6.86 7.06 7.38
N GLN A 54 -7.19 6.94 8.65
CA GLN A 54 -8.22 7.77 9.29
C GLN A 54 -7.84 9.26 9.27
N ILE A 55 -6.59 9.59 9.59
CA ILE A 55 -6.09 10.97 9.56
C ILE A 55 -6.16 11.54 8.14
N GLU A 56 -5.70 10.78 7.16
CA GLU A 56 -5.73 11.17 5.75
C GLU A 56 -7.17 11.43 5.29
N HIS A 57 -8.09 10.50 5.62
CA HIS A 57 -9.50 10.65 5.29
C HIS A 57 -10.12 11.90 5.90
N GLU A 58 -9.85 12.20 7.19
CA GLU A 58 -10.31 13.41 7.88
C GLU A 58 -9.82 14.70 7.20
N LEU A 59 -8.65 14.67 6.57
CA LEU A 59 -8.07 15.77 5.81
C LEU A 59 -8.50 15.80 4.34
N GLY A 60 -9.35 14.87 3.90
CA GLY A 60 -9.76 14.73 2.50
C GLY A 60 -8.65 14.20 1.59
N ILE A 61 -7.64 13.55 2.15
CA ILE A 61 -6.48 13.01 1.45
C ILE A 61 -6.72 11.52 1.14
N LYS A 62 -6.24 11.06 -0.02
CA LYS A 62 -6.18 9.64 -0.38
C LYS A 62 -4.75 9.19 -0.49
N GLY A 63 -4.45 8.02 0.08
CA GLY A 63 -3.16 7.35 -0.02
C GLY A 63 -3.28 5.98 -0.69
N SER A 64 -2.14 5.36 -0.97
CA SER A 64 -2.03 4.01 -1.55
C SER A 64 -1.41 3.08 -0.51
N TYR A 65 -2.15 2.04 -0.12
CA TYR A 65 -1.80 1.09 0.93
C TYR A 65 -1.43 -0.27 0.33
N TYR A 66 -0.18 -0.66 0.52
CA TYR A 66 0.45 -1.84 -0.08
C TYR A 66 0.45 -3.00 0.91
N PHE A 67 -0.44 -3.96 0.71
CA PHE A 67 -0.59 -5.12 1.59
C PHE A 67 0.13 -6.35 1.03
N ARG A 68 0.83 -7.05 1.92
CA ARG A 68 1.40 -8.38 1.66
C ARG A 68 0.36 -9.45 1.93
N ILE A 69 0.54 -10.62 1.33
CA ILE A 69 -0.37 -11.76 1.55
C ILE A 69 -0.09 -12.51 2.88
N VAL A 70 0.98 -12.19 3.56
CA VAL A 70 1.39 -12.87 4.81
C VAL A 70 0.52 -12.43 5.99
N PRO A 71 0.34 -13.29 7.03
CA PRO A 71 -0.57 -13.02 8.15
C PRO A 71 -0.30 -11.71 8.89
N GLU A 72 0.96 -11.27 8.94
CA GLU A 72 1.38 -10.04 9.61
C GLU A 72 0.81 -8.78 8.96
N SER A 73 0.51 -8.84 7.66
CA SER A 73 -0.01 -7.74 6.84
C SER A 73 -1.47 -7.96 6.46
N ASN A 74 -1.83 -9.19 6.07
CA ASN A 74 -3.13 -9.52 5.52
C ASN A 74 -4.19 -9.65 6.62
N GLN A 75 -4.83 -8.54 6.96
CA GLN A 75 -5.99 -8.50 7.85
C GLN A 75 -7.21 -7.98 7.08
N PRO A 76 -8.12 -8.85 6.60
CA PRO A 76 -9.26 -8.48 5.76
C PRO A 76 -10.07 -7.30 6.29
N GLU A 77 -10.40 -7.32 7.59
CA GLU A 77 -11.18 -6.28 8.24
C GLU A 77 -10.50 -4.88 8.19
N VAL A 78 -9.16 -4.86 8.23
CA VAL A 78 -8.38 -3.62 8.13
C VAL A 78 -8.32 -3.15 6.68
N ILE A 79 -8.12 -4.06 5.75
CA ILE A 79 -8.12 -3.78 4.30
C ILE A 79 -9.46 -3.15 3.91
N GLU A 80 -10.58 -3.74 4.33
CA GLU A 80 -11.92 -3.23 4.06
C GLU A 80 -12.13 -1.82 4.64
N LYS A 81 -11.73 -1.60 5.89
CA LYS A 81 -11.85 -0.28 6.52
C LYS A 81 -11.02 0.78 5.79
N ILE A 82 -9.79 0.47 5.39
CA ILE A 82 -8.94 1.42 4.65
C ILE A 82 -9.53 1.70 3.26
N ARG A 83 -10.05 0.68 2.56
CA ARG A 83 -10.81 0.85 1.31
C ARG A 83 -12.01 1.77 1.50
N ASP A 84 -12.80 1.54 2.55
CA ASP A 84 -14.05 2.27 2.80
C ASP A 84 -13.79 3.75 3.17
N LEU A 85 -12.59 4.06 3.68
CA LEU A 85 -12.10 5.44 3.83
C LEU A 85 -11.70 6.09 2.49
N GLY A 86 -11.73 5.34 1.37
CA GLY A 86 -11.49 5.85 0.02
C GLY A 86 -10.05 5.77 -0.46
N HIS A 87 -9.19 5.01 0.23
CA HIS A 87 -7.80 4.79 -0.15
C HIS A 87 -7.65 3.69 -1.19
N GLU A 88 -6.56 3.74 -1.96
CA GLU A 88 -6.17 2.69 -2.89
C GLU A 88 -5.58 1.50 -2.12
N ILE A 89 -6.05 0.28 -2.46
CA ILE A 89 -5.47 -0.96 -1.97
C ILE A 89 -4.62 -1.57 -3.06
N VAL A 90 -3.38 -1.91 -2.73
CA VAL A 90 -2.35 -2.39 -3.66
C VAL A 90 -1.77 -3.71 -3.17
N TYR A 91 -1.46 -4.62 -4.10
CA TYR A 91 -0.76 -5.85 -3.76
C TYR A 91 0.76 -5.62 -3.68
N HIS A 92 1.33 -5.81 -2.47
CA HIS A 92 2.76 -5.78 -2.20
C HIS A 92 3.32 -7.20 -2.30
N TYR A 93 3.68 -7.62 -3.53
CA TYR A 93 3.96 -9.01 -3.83
C TYR A 93 5.38 -9.44 -3.45
N GLU A 94 5.51 -10.70 -3.00
CA GLU A 94 6.77 -11.36 -2.67
C GLU A 94 6.77 -12.86 -3.06
N ASP A 95 6.00 -13.19 -4.08
CA ASP A 95 5.64 -14.56 -4.44
C ASP A 95 6.85 -15.40 -4.81
N LEU A 96 7.89 -14.82 -5.43
CA LEU A 96 9.12 -15.55 -5.75
C LEU A 96 9.85 -16.00 -4.47
N THR A 97 9.85 -15.15 -3.44
CA THR A 97 10.39 -15.51 -2.12
C THR A 97 9.56 -16.59 -1.45
N LEU A 98 8.23 -16.46 -1.45
CA LEU A 98 7.31 -17.44 -0.86
C LEU A 98 7.40 -18.81 -1.55
N CYS A 99 7.67 -18.83 -2.85
CA CYS A 99 7.85 -20.04 -3.65
C CYS A 99 9.30 -20.49 -3.75
N LYS A 100 10.20 -19.96 -2.91
CA LYS A 100 11.61 -20.36 -2.80
C LYS A 100 12.34 -20.38 -4.15
N GLY A 101 12.08 -19.36 -4.98
CA GLY A 101 12.72 -19.20 -6.30
C GLY A 101 12.12 -20.05 -7.42
N ASN A 102 11.06 -20.80 -7.17
CA ASN A 102 10.37 -21.54 -8.24
C ASN A 102 9.47 -20.58 -9.03
N MET A 103 9.89 -20.20 -10.22
CA MET A 103 9.24 -19.19 -11.07
C MET A 103 7.81 -19.60 -11.46
N ASP A 104 7.59 -20.83 -11.92
CA ASP A 104 6.26 -21.30 -12.34
C ASP A 104 5.26 -21.32 -11.19
N ALA A 105 5.73 -21.72 -9.99
CA ALA A 105 4.91 -21.68 -8.79
C ALA A 105 4.65 -20.25 -8.34
N ALA A 106 5.63 -19.35 -8.46
CA ALA A 106 5.52 -17.95 -8.08
C ALA A 106 4.51 -17.20 -8.95
N ILE A 107 4.51 -17.41 -10.27
CA ILE A 107 3.53 -16.81 -11.19
C ILE A 107 2.10 -17.24 -10.80
N LYS A 108 1.89 -18.54 -10.60
CA LYS A 108 0.56 -19.04 -10.17
C LYS A 108 0.12 -18.50 -8.81
N ASN A 109 1.08 -18.39 -7.87
CA ASN A 109 0.82 -17.84 -6.56
C ASN A 109 0.46 -16.35 -6.65
N PHE A 110 1.20 -15.58 -7.44
CA PHE A 110 0.93 -14.18 -7.71
C PHE A 110 -0.47 -13.96 -8.29
N GLU A 111 -0.84 -14.71 -9.33
CA GLU A 111 -2.18 -14.63 -9.93
C GLU A 111 -3.29 -14.91 -8.92
N LYS A 112 -3.11 -15.96 -8.09
CA LYS A 112 -4.04 -16.31 -7.01
C LYS A 112 -4.16 -15.19 -5.98
N ASN A 113 -3.03 -14.65 -5.53
CA ASN A 113 -3.00 -13.62 -4.50
C ASN A 113 -3.53 -12.28 -5.03
N LEU A 114 -3.23 -11.92 -6.28
CA LEU A 114 -3.81 -10.75 -6.93
C LEU A 114 -5.33 -10.88 -7.05
N ALA A 115 -5.83 -12.07 -7.42
CA ALA A 115 -7.27 -12.33 -7.47
C ALA A 115 -7.92 -12.22 -6.07
N TYR A 116 -7.21 -12.63 -5.01
CA TYR A 116 -7.65 -12.46 -3.64
C TYR A 116 -7.79 -10.97 -3.27
N PHE A 117 -6.76 -10.13 -3.50
CA PHE A 117 -6.85 -8.70 -3.21
C PHE A 117 -7.91 -7.99 -4.06
N ARG A 118 -8.18 -8.48 -5.27
CA ARG A 118 -9.24 -7.96 -6.15
C ARG A 118 -10.67 -8.21 -5.63
N GLN A 119 -10.84 -9.03 -4.60
CA GLN A 119 -12.13 -9.15 -3.91
C GLN A 119 -12.44 -7.92 -3.03
N PHE A 120 -11.41 -7.21 -2.58
CA PHE A 120 -11.55 -6.00 -1.75
C PHE A 120 -11.56 -4.72 -2.58
N TYR A 121 -10.72 -4.65 -3.61
CA TYR A 121 -10.49 -3.44 -4.40
C TYR A 121 -10.11 -3.81 -5.84
N PRO A 122 -10.50 -3.03 -6.87
CA PRO A 122 -10.11 -3.29 -8.26
C PRO A 122 -8.61 -2.97 -8.50
N VAL A 123 -7.73 -3.76 -7.90
CA VAL A 123 -6.28 -3.56 -7.91
C VAL A 123 -5.74 -3.44 -9.33
N LYS A 124 -5.16 -2.28 -9.67
CA LYS A 124 -4.54 -1.97 -10.97
C LYS A 124 -3.04 -1.74 -10.86
N THR A 125 -2.56 -1.40 -9.68
CA THR A 125 -1.15 -1.16 -9.40
C THR A 125 -0.61 -2.22 -8.45
N ILE A 126 0.63 -2.60 -8.62
CA ILE A 126 1.34 -3.56 -7.79
C ILE A 126 2.74 -3.05 -7.50
N CYS A 127 3.35 -3.54 -6.43
CA CYS A 127 4.76 -3.29 -6.15
C CYS A 127 5.37 -4.49 -5.45
N MET A 128 6.60 -4.84 -5.80
CA MET A 128 7.30 -5.90 -5.11
C MET A 128 7.65 -5.49 -3.68
N HIS A 129 7.59 -6.46 -2.75
CA HIS A 129 8.18 -6.32 -1.43
C HIS A 129 9.67 -6.63 -1.49
N GLY A 130 10.48 -5.70 -0.99
CA GLY A 130 11.93 -5.93 -0.85
C GLY A 130 12.20 -6.90 0.29
N SER A 131 12.71 -8.10 -0.05
CA SER A 131 13.02 -9.16 0.91
C SER A 131 14.54 -9.26 1.11
N PRO A 132 15.19 -8.36 1.86
CA PRO A 132 16.65 -8.27 1.90
C PRO A 132 17.35 -9.52 2.47
N ARG A 133 16.61 -10.40 3.12
CA ARG A 133 17.11 -11.70 3.65
C ARG A 133 16.85 -12.87 2.71
N SER A 134 16.10 -12.65 1.63
CA SER A 134 15.81 -13.66 0.62
C SER A 134 16.95 -13.68 -0.43
N PRO A 135 17.39 -14.84 -0.89
CA PRO A 135 18.29 -14.94 -2.03
C PRO A 135 17.57 -14.68 -3.38
N TRP A 136 16.24 -14.56 -3.36
CA TRP A 136 15.42 -14.33 -4.55
C TRP A 136 14.83 -12.91 -4.53
N ASP A 137 14.95 -12.24 -5.66
CA ASP A 137 14.37 -10.90 -5.84
C ASP A 137 13.04 -10.99 -6.59
N SER A 138 11.97 -10.55 -5.95
CA SER A 138 10.63 -10.63 -6.55
C SER A 138 10.44 -9.73 -7.78
N LYS A 139 11.38 -8.83 -8.09
CA LYS A 139 11.37 -8.07 -9.36
C LYS A 139 11.58 -8.96 -10.59
N ASP A 140 12.14 -10.17 -10.40
CA ASP A 140 12.40 -11.12 -11.48
C ASP A 140 11.14 -11.89 -11.89
N LEU A 141 10.02 -11.74 -11.14
CA LEU A 141 8.70 -12.27 -11.44
C LEU A 141 8.00 -11.42 -12.50
#